data_f40e83933f8e43fc8fd180bebe9cc6bf
#
_entry.id   f40e83933f8e43fc8fd180bebe9cc6bf
#
_cell.length_a   1.000
_cell.length_b   1.000
_cell.length_c   1.000
_cell.angle_alpha   90.00
_cell.angle_beta   90.00
_cell.angle_gamma   90.00
#
_symmetry.space_group_name_H-M   'P 1'
#
loop_
_entity.id
_entity.type
_entity.pdbx_description
1 polymer ?
#
loop_
_entity_poly.entity_id
_entity_poly.type
_entity_poly.pdbx_seq_one_letter_code
_entity_poly.pdbx_strand_id
1 'polypeptide(L)'
;GLYYFGDDKTGDHVRYHTTSGGVTLNDVVMHVAQEELPFGGVGPSGTGSYHGIDGFKRFSHAKAVFKQSGINVMEKMGLRPPYTDKFTKAVRSQMK
;
A
#
# COMPACT_ATOMS: atom_id res chain seq x y z
N GLY A 1 -11.64 -16.19 5.53
CA GLY A 1 -12.11 -16.26 4.14
C GLY A 1 -13.61 -16.21 4.00
N LEU A 2 -14.06 -15.73 2.87
CA LEU A 2 -15.47 -15.72 2.49
C LEU A 2 -15.71 -16.75 1.39
N TYR A 3 -16.69 -17.61 1.59
CA TYR A 3 -17.15 -18.55 0.55
C TYR A 3 -18.60 -18.24 0.24
N TYR A 4 -18.90 -18.05 -1.03
CA TYR A 4 -20.26 -17.77 -1.49
C TYR A 4 -20.63 -18.71 -2.64
N PHE A 5 -21.84 -19.30 -2.55
CA PHE A 5 -22.41 -20.17 -3.57
C PHE A 5 -23.71 -19.56 -4.07
N GLY A 6 -23.82 -19.29 -5.35
CA GLY A 6 -24.99 -18.69 -5.94
C GLY A 6 -24.68 -17.90 -7.21
N ASP A 7 -25.56 -16.95 -7.53
CA ASP A 7 -25.45 -16.11 -8.71
C ASP A 7 -24.40 -15.00 -8.54
N ASP A 8 -23.89 -14.51 -9.67
CA ASP A 8 -22.83 -13.49 -9.69
C ASP A 8 -23.27 -12.15 -9.05
N LYS A 9 -24.52 -11.74 -9.29
CA LYS A 9 -25.03 -10.47 -8.77
C LYS A 9 -25.04 -10.43 -7.24
N THR A 10 -25.56 -11.48 -6.61
CA THR A 10 -25.58 -11.59 -5.15
C THR A 10 -24.17 -11.83 -4.60
N GLY A 11 -23.35 -12.59 -5.32
CA GLY A 11 -21.94 -12.80 -4.99
C GLY A 11 -21.16 -11.50 -4.96
N ASP A 12 -21.36 -10.63 -5.94
CA ASP A 12 -20.75 -9.29 -5.97
C ASP A 12 -21.24 -8.41 -4.83
N HIS A 13 -22.54 -8.44 -4.53
CA HIS A 13 -23.09 -7.69 -3.40
C HIS A 13 -22.43 -8.11 -2.07
N VAL A 14 -22.35 -9.42 -1.82
CA VAL A 14 -21.73 -9.94 -0.58
C VAL A 14 -20.25 -9.57 -0.52
N ARG A 15 -19.51 -9.72 -1.62
CA ARG A 15 -18.09 -9.42 -1.72
C ARG A 15 -17.79 -7.95 -1.40
N TYR A 16 -18.59 -7.02 -1.92
CA TYR A 16 -18.38 -5.59 -1.72
C TYR A 16 -18.90 -5.05 -0.37
N HIS A 17 -19.80 -5.75 0.28
CA HIS A 17 -20.42 -5.30 1.53
C HIS A 17 -19.92 -6.05 2.78
N THR A 18 -18.94 -6.94 2.62
CA THR A 18 -18.30 -7.64 3.74
C THR A 18 -16.79 -7.47 3.70
N THR A 19 -16.16 -7.61 4.86
CA THR A 19 -14.70 -7.57 4.98
C THR A 19 -14.15 -8.97 5.16
N SER A 20 -13.21 -9.38 4.29
CA SER A 20 -12.54 -10.67 4.39
C SER A 20 -11.13 -10.59 3.82
N GLY A 21 -10.24 -11.46 4.26
CA GLY A 21 -8.86 -11.55 3.74
C GLY A 21 -8.78 -12.19 2.36
N GLY A 22 -9.76 -13.00 1.99
CA GLY A 22 -9.84 -13.65 0.67
C GLY A 22 -11.26 -14.14 0.40
N VAL A 23 -11.60 -14.28 -0.88
CA VAL A 23 -12.93 -14.66 -1.34
C VAL A 23 -12.82 -15.79 -2.37
N THR A 24 -13.63 -16.81 -2.24
CA THR A 24 -13.86 -17.81 -3.29
C THR A 24 -15.35 -17.87 -3.62
N LEU A 25 -15.70 -17.71 -4.89
CA LEU A 25 -17.06 -17.76 -5.37
C LEU A 25 -17.32 -19.12 -6.02
N ASN A 26 -18.41 -19.77 -5.61
CA ASN A 26 -18.86 -21.08 -6.09
C ASN A 26 -17.85 -22.22 -5.90
N ASP A 27 -16.97 -22.06 -4.91
CA ASP A 27 -16.03 -23.11 -4.49
C ASP A 27 -15.54 -22.79 -3.08
N VAL A 28 -14.64 -23.61 -2.58
CA VAL A 28 -13.98 -23.43 -1.29
C VAL A 28 -12.46 -23.48 -1.46
N VAL A 29 -11.74 -22.75 -0.61
CA VAL A 29 -10.26 -22.79 -0.49
C VAL A 29 -9.49 -22.33 -1.75
N MET A 30 -10.10 -22.23 -2.90
CA MET A 30 -9.40 -22.00 -4.18
C MET A 30 -8.62 -20.69 -4.24
N HIS A 31 -9.00 -19.67 -3.48
CA HIS A 31 -8.21 -18.43 -3.39
C HIS A 31 -6.83 -18.65 -2.72
N VAL A 32 -6.72 -19.65 -1.84
CA VAL A 32 -5.46 -20.01 -1.18
C VAL A 32 -4.55 -20.79 -2.13
N ALA A 33 -5.14 -21.61 -2.99
CA ALA A 33 -4.39 -22.44 -3.93
C ALA A 33 -3.78 -21.66 -5.10
N GLN A 34 -4.22 -20.42 -5.31
CA GLN A 34 -3.69 -19.55 -6.38
C GLN A 34 -2.45 -18.83 -5.89
N GLU A 35 -1.28 -19.21 -6.40
CA GLU A 35 0.02 -18.68 -5.98
C GLU A 35 0.20 -17.18 -6.28
N GLU A 36 -0.54 -16.65 -7.26
CA GLU A 36 -0.49 -15.26 -7.66
C GLU A 36 -1.43 -14.35 -6.85
N LEU A 37 -2.38 -14.93 -6.12
CA LEU A 37 -3.32 -14.15 -5.31
C LEU A 37 -2.76 -13.93 -3.90
N PRO A 38 -2.91 -12.72 -3.35
CA PRO A 38 -2.50 -12.46 -1.97
C PRO A 38 -3.31 -13.31 -0.99
N PHE A 39 -2.63 -13.91 -0.03
CA PHE A 39 -3.24 -14.69 1.02
C PHE A 39 -2.94 -14.08 2.38
N GLY A 40 -3.97 -13.84 3.16
CA GLY A 40 -3.85 -13.31 4.51
C GLY A 40 -5.21 -13.07 5.13
N GLY A 41 -5.22 -12.92 6.45
CA GLY A 41 -6.41 -12.60 7.22
C GLY A 41 -6.56 -11.12 7.47
N VAL A 42 -7.73 -10.72 7.96
CA VAL A 42 -8.01 -9.37 8.45
C VAL A 42 -8.50 -9.42 9.90
N GLY A 43 -8.32 -8.33 10.64
CA GLY A 43 -8.68 -8.26 12.05
C GLY A 43 -7.96 -9.33 12.89
N PRO A 44 -8.70 -10.10 13.72
CA PRO A 44 -8.09 -11.15 14.54
C PRO A 44 -7.43 -12.28 13.76
N SER A 45 -7.77 -12.44 12.48
CA SER A 45 -7.24 -13.51 11.63
C SER A 45 -5.82 -13.21 11.10
N GLY A 46 -5.33 -11.99 11.19
CA GLY A 46 -3.97 -11.68 10.79
C GLY A 46 -3.79 -10.24 10.32
N THR A 47 -2.54 -9.93 9.98
CA THR A 47 -2.12 -8.63 9.46
C THR A 47 -1.26 -8.84 8.22
N GLY A 48 -1.66 -8.19 7.11
CA GLY A 48 -0.95 -8.28 5.84
C GLY A 48 -1.28 -9.52 5.04
N SER A 49 -0.56 -9.71 3.95
CA SER A 49 -0.77 -10.82 3.03
C SER A 49 0.54 -11.24 2.38
N TYR A 50 0.57 -12.44 1.81
CA TYR A 50 1.71 -12.97 1.08
C TYR A 50 1.24 -13.81 -0.12
N HIS A 51 2.09 -14.42 -0.85
CA HIS A 51 2.03 -15.04 -2.18
C HIS A 51 2.38 -14.07 -3.29
N GLY A 52 3.03 -14.55 -4.34
CA GLY A 52 3.41 -13.79 -5.52
C GLY A 52 4.16 -12.51 -5.17
N ILE A 53 3.78 -11.42 -5.82
CA ILE A 53 4.38 -10.09 -5.59
C ILE A 53 4.14 -9.59 -4.16
N ASP A 54 3.01 -9.92 -3.56
CA ASP A 54 2.70 -9.54 -2.18
C ASP A 54 3.65 -10.23 -1.19
N GLY A 55 3.95 -11.51 -1.41
CA GLY A 55 4.94 -12.25 -0.65
C GLY A 55 6.34 -11.67 -0.80
N PHE A 56 6.74 -11.33 -2.02
CA PHE A 56 8.03 -10.69 -2.28
C PHE A 56 8.16 -9.38 -1.49
N LYS A 57 7.14 -8.52 -1.56
CA LYS A 57 7.11 -7.24 -0.82
C LYS A 57 7.11 -7.45 0.69
N ARG A 58 6.42 -8.47 1.18
CA ARG A 58 6.31 -8.79 2.61
C ARG A 58 7.66 -9.11 3.24
N PHE A 59 8.52 -9.84 2.53
CA PHE A 59 9.86 -10.21 2.97
C PHE A 59 10.96 -9.26 2.48
N SER A 60 10.58 -8.13 1.90
CA SER A 60 11.49 -7.12 1.37
C SER A 60 11.32 -5.81 2.11
N HIS A 61 12.33 -4.97 2.03
CA HIS A 61 12.27 -3.62 2.54
C HIS A 61 12.47 -2.64 1.39
N ALA A 62 11.47 -1.79 1.15
CA ALA A 62 11.57 -0.74 0.14
C ALA A 62 12.56 0.33 0.62
N LYS A 63 13.72 0.41 -0.03
CA LYS A 63 14.76 1.36 0.31
C LYS A 63 14.59 2.65 -0.48
N ALA A 64 14.34 3.74 0.23
CA ALA A 64 14.28 5.05 -0.41
C ALA A 64 15.69 5.53 -0.75
N VAL A 65 15.90 5.98 -1.98
CA VAL A 65 17.16 6.54 -2.43
C VAL A 65 16.90 7.91 -3.06
N PHE A 66 17.51 8.91 -2.50
CA PHE A 66 17.54 10.24 -3.07
C PHE A 66 18.99 10.59 -3.44
N LYS A 67 19.22 10.86 -4.71
CA LYS A 67 20.53 11.29 -5.20
C LYS A 67 20.47 12.79 -5.51
N GLN A 68 21.31 13.56 -4.86
CA GLN A 68 21.42 14.98 -5.15
C GLN A 68 21.85 15.19 -6.60
N SER A 69 21.12 16.03 -7.32
CA SER A 69 21.51 16.45 -8.67
C SER A 69 22.72 17.38 -8.64
N GLY A 70 23.32 17.64 -9.78
CA GLY A 70 24.43 18.62 -9.90
C GLY A 70 24.05 20.04 -9.45
N ILE A 71 22.73 20.33 -9.37
CA ILE A 71 22.20 21.58 -8.85
C ILE A 71 21.57 21.29 -7.49
N ASN A 72 22.13 21.88 -6.43
CA ASN A 72 21.57 21.74 -5.08
C ASN A 72 20.43 22.74 -4.89
N VAL A 73 19.21 22.30 -5.19
CA VAL A 73 18.00 23.12 -5.10
C VAL A 73 17.74 23.53 -3.65
N MET A 74 17.95 22.63 -2.69
CA MET A 74 17.73 22.91 -1.26
C MET A 74 18.64 24.01 -0.75
N GLU A 75 19.90 24.02 -1.17
CA GLU A 75 20.85 25.06 -0.83
C GLU A 75 20.50 26.39 -1.50
N LYS A 76 20.14 26.35 -2.80
CA LYS A 76 19.69 27.55 -3.53
C LYS A 76 18.44 28.17 -2.95
N MET A 77 17.52 27.36 -2.42
CA MET A 77 16.31 27.83 -1.75
C MET A 77 16.56 28.28 -0.30
N GLY A 78 17.77 28.11 0.22
CA GLY A 78 18.11 28.49 1.59
C GLY A 78 17.52 27.58 2.65
N LEU A 79 17.18 26.33 2.31
CA LEU A 79 16.56 25.35 3.21
C LEU A 79 17.58 24.56 4.04
N ARG A 80 18.87 24.90 3.92
CA ARG A 80 19.95 24.32 4.73
C ARG A 80 20.58 25.38 5.62
N PRO A 81 21.11 25.01 6.78
CA PRO A 81 21.83 25.94 7.63
C PRO A 81 23.07 26.58 6.93
N PRO A 82 23.41 27.84 7.21
CA PRO A 82 22.70 28.77 8.08
C PRO A 82 21.41 29.30 7.43
N TYR A 83 20.35 29.39 8.25
CA TYR A 83 19.06 29.86 7.77
C TYR A 83 19.04 31.38 7.67
N THR A 84 18.57 31.92 6.55
CA THR A 84 18.49 33.34 6.23
C THR A 84 17.04 33.75 5.95
N ASP A 85 16.83 35.03 5.59
CA ASP A 85 15.52 35.52 5.15
C ASP A 85 14.93 34.70 3.98
N LYS A 86 15.80 34.11 3.17
CA LYS A 86 15.43 33.21 2.07
C LYS A 86 14.70 31.98 2.57
N PHE A 87 15.14 31.43 3.70
CA PHE A 87 14.45 30.32 4.37
C PHE A 87 13.06 30.74 4.85
N THR A 88 12.94 31.89 5.49
CA THR A 88 11.66 32.41 5.97
C THR A 88 10.66 32.60 4.83
N LYS A 89 11.10 33.14 3.69
CA LYS A 89 10.26 33.28 2.49
C LYS A 89 9.80 31.94 1.93
N ALA A 90 10.70 30.96 1.86
CA ALA A 90 10.39 29.63 1.35
C ALA A 90 9.35 28.93 2.24
N VAL A 91 9.53 28.99 3.57
CA VAL A 91 8.58 28.39 4.53
C VAL A 91 7.21 29.07 4.45
N ARG A 92 7.16 30.41 4.41
CA ARG A 92 5.89 31.15 4.30
C ARG A 92 5.13 30.82 3.03
N SER A 93 5.81 30.60 1.90
CA SER A 93 5.18 30.23 0.64
C SER A 93 4.52 28.85 0.71
N GLN A 94 5.01 27.95 1.56
CA GLN A 94 4.44 26.62 1.75
C GLN A 94 3.26 26.60 2.74
N MET A 95 3.09 27.63 3.54
CA MET A 95 2.06 27.71 4.59
C MET A 95 0.71 28.28 4.08
N LYS A 96 0.59 28.58 2.82
CA LYS A 96 -0.64 29.11 2.22
C LYS A 96 -1.70 28.04 1.99
#